data_b85f0ab93eeba0334418c5bde8d09fce
#
_entry.id   b85f0ab93eeba0334418c5bde8d09fce
#
_cell.length_a   1.000
_cell.length_b   1.000
_cell.length_c   1.000
_cell.angle_alpha   90.00
_cell.angle_beta   90.00
_cell.angle_gamma   90.00
#
_symmetry.space_group_name_H-M   'P 1'
#
loop_
_entity.id
_entity.type
_entity.pdbx_description
1 polymer ?
#
loop_
_entity_poly.entity_id
_entity_poly.type
_entity_poly.pdbx_seq_one_letter_code
_entity_poly.pdbx_strand_id
1 'polypeptide(L)'
;MARIKGATMTHKRRKKTLKLAKGFYGCKSKHFKMAKQQVMKSGNYALAGRRMKKRQFRNLWICRINNAVRPLGMNYSSFMAGLKKAGIELNRKMLSEMAINDPKRFAALVETVKNA
;
A
#
# COMPACT_ATOMS: atom_id res chain seq x y z
N MET A 1 -0.31 4.75 -58.17
CA MET A 1 -0.61 4.14 -56.86
C MET A 1 -0.92 5.24 -55.89
N ALA A 2 -2.06 5.17 -55.17
CA ALA A 2 -2.37 6.09 -54.09
C ALA A 2 -1.46 5.82 -52.88
N ARG A 3 -0.75 6.85 -52.38
CA ARG A 3 0.11 6.75 -51.21
C ARG A 3 -0.76 6.64 -49.93
N ILE A 4 -0.67 5.53 -49.23
CA ILE A 4 -1.37 5.36 -47.94
C ILE A 4 -0.67 6.24 -46.89
N LYS A 5 -1.37 7.24 -46.39
CA LYS A 5 -0.93 8.09 -45.28
C LYS A 5 -1.46 7.54 -43.99
N GLY A 6 -0.59 7.23 -43.00
CA GLY A 6 -0.97 6.66 -41.69
C GLY A 6 -1.68 7.60 -40.73
N ALA A 7 -2.31 8.68 -41.23
CA ALA A 7 -2.89 9.75 -40.41
C ALA A 7 -3.96 9.26 -39.41
N THR A 8 -4.89 8.42 -39.86
CA THR A 8 -5.97 7.89 -39.02
C THR A 8 -5.43 7.02 -37.89
N MET A 9 -4.48 6.15 -38.18
CA MET A 9 -3.88 5.26 -37.16
C MET A 9 -3.06 6.06 -36.14
N THR A 10 -2.30 7.05 -36.61
CA THR A 10 -1.53 7.96 -35.75
C THR A 10 -2.47 8.76 -34.83
N HIS A 11 -3.60 9.27 -35.37
CA HIS A 11 -4.58 10.00 -34.60
C HIS A 11 -5.24 9.14 -33.51
N LYS A 12 -5.66 7.90 -33.84
CA LYS A 12 -6.23 6.96 -32.88
C LYS A 12 -5.24 6.64 -31.76
N ARG A 13 -3.97 6.38 -32.08
CA ARG A 13 -2.91 6.12 -31.10
C ARG A 13 -2.68 7.30 -30.17
N ARG A 14 -2.61 8.53 -30.68
CA ARG A 14 -2.44 9.75 -29.88
C ARG A 14 -3.65 10.00 -29.00
N LYS A 15 -4.87 9.82 -29.52
CA LYS A 15 -6.11 9.96 -28.70
C LYS A 15 -6.16 8.96 -27.55
N LYS A 16 -5.68 7.74 -27.72
CA LYS A 16 -5.59 6.74 -26.63
C LYS A 16 -4.73 7.28 -25.47
N THR A 17 -3.56 7.84 -25.77
CA THR A 17 -2.66 8.43 -24.75
C THR A 17 -3.30 9.65 -24.08
N LEU A 18 -3.92 10.56 -24.86
CA LEU A 18 -4.59 11.73 -24.32
C LEU A 18 -5.80 11.37 -23.45
N LYS A 19 -6.49 10.27 -23.75
CA LYS A 19 -7.58 9.74 -22.90
C LYS A 19 -7.07 9.34 -21.51
N LEU A 20 -5.89 8.70 -21.44
CA LEU A 20 -5.24 8.36 -20.17
C LEU A 20 -4.74 9.59 -19.40
N ALA A 21 -4.43 10.66 -20.10
CA ALA A 21 -3.96 11.92 -19.52
C ALA A 21 -5.08 12.88 -19.10
N LYS A 22 -6.35 12.51 -19.25
CA LYS A 22 -7.49 13.34 -18.82
C LYS A 22 -7.36 13.64 -17.32
N GLY A 23 -7.63 14.91 -16.96
CA GLY A 23 -7.53 15.40 -15.59
C GLY A 23 -6.12 15.81 -15.14
N PHE A 24 -5.09 15.63 -15.97
CA PHE A 24 -3.75 16.11 -15.66
C PHE A 24 -3.68 17.64 -15.78
N TYR A 25 -2.91 18.25 -14.91
CA TYR A 25 -2.80 19.70 -14.80
C TYR A 25 -2.25 20.35 -16.07
N GLY A 26 -2.90 21.39 -16.55
CA GLY A 26 -2.46 22.26 -17.64
C GLY A 26 -2.24 21.53 -18.96
N CYS A 27 -1.14 21.83 -19.64
CA CYS A 27 -0.77 21.26 -20.94
C CYS A 27 -0.54 19.74 -20.92
N LYS A 28 -0.33 19.15 -19.76
CA LYS A 28 -0.12 17.69 -19.60
C LYS A 28 -1.35 16.87 -19.99
N SER A 29 -2.54 17.44 -20.00
CA SER A 29 -3.77 16.79 -20.49
C SER A 29 -4.06 17.03 -21.97
N LYS A 30 -3.47 18.06 -22.58
CA LYS A 30 -3.82 18.55 -23.94
C LYS A 30 -2.73 18.29 -24.98
N HIS A 31 -1.46 18.53 -24.64
CA HIS A 31 -0.34 18.38 -25.55
C HIS A 31 0.20 16.95 -25.54
N PHE A 32 0.20 16.25 -26.70
CA PHE A 32 0.56 14.84 -26.79
C PHE A 32 1.96 14.52 -26.24
N LYS A 33 2.98 15.33 -26.55
CA LYS A 33 4.35 15.10 -26.06
C LYS A 33 4.40 15.11 -24.53
N MET A 34 3.80 16.11 -23.91
CA MET A 34 3.74 16.25 -22.44
C MET A 34 2.86 15.15 -21.81
N ALA A 35 1.71 14.88 -22.41
CA ALA A 35 0.80 13.83 -21.96
C ALA A 35 1.45 12.45 -21.97
N LYS A 36 2.17 12.11 -23.03
CA LYS A 36 2.87 10.82 -23.15
C LYS A 36 3.90 10.62 -22.03
N GLN A 37 4.74 11.63 -21.78
CA GLN A 37 5.73 11.56 -20.71
C GLN A 37 5.06 11.41 -19.33
N GLN A 38 4.01 12.19 -19.09
CA GLN A 38 3.32 12.18 -17.81
C GLN A 38 2.57 10.86 -17.55
N VAL A 39 1.98 10.24 -18.58
CA VAL A 39 1.33 8.93 -18.48
C VAL A 39 2.35 7.85 -18.15
N MET A 40 3.53 7.84 -18.80
CA MET A 40 4.61 6.91 -18.47
C MET A 40 5.08 7.09 -17.02
N LYS A 41 5.27 8.34 -16.58
CA LYS A 41 5.67 8.66 -15.20
C LYS A 41 4.61 8.22 -14.19
N SER A 42 3.33 8.41 -14.49
CA SER A 42 2.21 7.93 -13.68
C SER A 42 2.22 6.41 -13.51
N GLY A 43 2.52 5.67 -14.58
CA GLY A 43 2.68 4.21 -14.52
C GLY A 43 3.82 3.78 -13.57
N ASN A 44 4.96 4.44 -13.63
CA ASN A 44 6.09 4.18 -12.74
C ASN A 44 5.75 4.49 -11.27
N TYR A 45 5.05 5.60 -11.01
CA TYR A 45 4.59 5.92 -9.67
C TYR A 45 3.55 4.94 -9.14
N ALA A 46 2.64 4.48 -9.99
CA ALA A 46 1.68 3.45 -9.62
C ALA A 46 2.38 2.12 -9.24
N LEU A 47 3.42 1.71 -9.97
CA LEU A 47 4.24 0.55 -9.63
C LEU A 47 4.95 0.75 -8.28
N ALA A 48 5.62 1.89 -8.10
CA ALA A 48 6.28 2.23 -6.85
C ALA A 48 5.29 2.24 -5.67
N GLY A 49 4.12 2.86 -5.84
CA GLY A 49 3.06 2.91 -4.83
C GLY A 49 2.55 1.51 -4.44
N ARG A 50 2.35 0.61 -5.40
CA ARG A 50 1.96 -0.78 -5.11
C ARG A 50 3.03 -1.55 -4.33
N ARG A 51 4.32 -1.31 -4.61
CA ARG A 51 5.44 -1.90 -3.84
C ARG A 51 5.53 -1.33 -2.43
N MET A 52 5.33 -0.02 -2.28
CA MET A 52 5.35 0.66 -0.98
C MET A 52 4.15 0.31 -0.09
N LYS A 53 2.99 0.01 -0.68
CA LYS A 53 1.76 -0.33 0.03
C LYS A 53 1.96 -1.42 1.09
N LYS A 54 2.71 -2.47 0.76
CA LYS A 54 3.00 -3.58 1.70
C LYS A 54 3.75 -3.09 2.94
N ARG A 55 4.74 -2.21 2.78
CA ARG A 55 5.50 -1.61 3.89
C ARG A 55 4.62 -0.69 4.74
N GLN A 56 3.79 0.13 4.09
CA GLN A 56 2.89 1.06 4.77
C GLN A 56 1.87 0.32 5.64
N PHE A 57 1.24 -0.74 5.12
CA PHE A 57 0.33 -1.56 5.92
C PHE A 57 1.04 -2.26 7.07
N ARG A 58 2.25 -2.77 6.87
CA ARG A 58 3.02 -3.37 7.97
C ARG A 58 3.31 -2.36 9.08
N ASN A 59 3.71 -1.13 8.73
CA ASN A 59 3.93 -0.07 9.70
C ASN A 59 2.64 0.30 10.46
N LEU A 60 1.51 0.34 9.76
CA LEU A 60 0.20 0.58 10.38
C LEU A 60 -0.16 -0.52 11.40
N TRP A 61 0.05 -1.80 11.05
CA TRP A 61 -0.20 -2.90 11.99
C TRP A 61 0.71 -2.83 13.21
N ILE A 62 2.00 -2.53 13.03
CA ILE A 62 2.96 -2.36 14.13
C ILE A 62 2.51 -1.23 15.07
N CYS A 63 2.10 -0.09 14.52
CA CYS A 63 1.59 1.04 15.28
C CYS A 63 0.35 0.65 16.10
N ARG A 64 -0.63 -0.04 15.50
CA ARG A 64 -1.85 -0.49 16.16
C ARG A 64 -1.56 -1.47 17.30
N ILE A 65 -0.70 -2.47 17.05
CA ILE A 65 -0.29 -3.45 18.08
C ILE A 65 0.41 -2.72 19.22
N ASN A 66 1.36 -1.83 18.91
CA ASN A 66 2.10 -1.09 19.94
C ASN A 66 1.18 -0.24 20.81
N ASN A 67 0.20 0.44 20.21
CA ASN A 67 -0.79 1.22 20.96
C ASN A 67 -1.68 0.34 21.85
N ALA A 68 -1.97 -0.88 21.43
CA ALA A 68 -2.79 -1.82 22.22
C ALA A 68 -2.02 -2.49 23.36
N VAL A 69 -0.70 -2.75 23.20
CA VAL A 69 0.10 -3.40 24.25
C VAL A 69 0.64 -2.42 25.29
N ARG A 70 0.81 -1.14 24.95
CA ARG A 70 1.34 -0.12 25.88
C ARG A 70 0.49 0.06 27.15
N PRO A 71 -0.85 0.17 27.08
CA PRO A 71 -1.69 0.22 28.28
C PRO A 71 -1.59 -1.02 29.15
N LEU A 72 -1.22 -2.15 28.53
CA LEU A 72 -1.02 -3.43 29.22
C LEU A 72 0.40 -3.60 29.78
N GLY A 73 1.22 -2.53 29.77
CA GLY A 73 2.54 -2.51 30.39
C GLY A 73 3.67 -3.18 29.58
N MET A 74 3.47 -3.39 28.27
CA MET A 74 4.49 -3.93 27.37
C MET A 74 4.79 -2.98 26.21
N ASN A 75 5.94 -3.15 25.57
CA ASN A 75 6.24 -2.52 24.29
C ASN A 75 6.13 -3.54 23.16
N TYR A 76 6.08 -3.05 21.91
CA TYR A 76 5.96 -3.90 20.73
C TYR A 76 7.08 -4.95 20.62
N SER A 77 8.33 -4.57 20.92
CA SER A 77 9.48 -5.47 20.77
C SER A 77 9.44 -6.61 21.80
N SER A 78 9.14 -6.30 23.06
CA SER A 78 9.00 -7.30 24.12
C SER A 78 7.82 -8.23 23.86
N PHE A 79 6.70 -7.71 23.39
CA PHE A 79 5.53 -8.51 23.03
C PHE A 79 5.84 -9.49 21.89
N MET A 80 6.50 -9.03 20.82
CA MET A 80 6.88 -9.91 19.71
C MET A 80 7.92 -10.96 20.10
N ALA A 81 8.84 -10.60 21.00
CA ALA A 81 9.80 -11.56 21.54
C ALA A 81 9.13 -12.62 22.42
N GLY A 82 8.18 -12.22 23.25
CA GLY A 82 7.39 -13.11 24.08
C GLY A 82 6.49 -14.06 23.27
N LEU A 83 5.84 -13.57 22.21
CA LEU A 83 5.09 -14.44 21.28
C LEU A 83 5.99 -15.53 20.68
N LYS A 84 7.21 -15.16 20.28
CA LYS A 84 8.17 -16.12 19.74
C LYS A 84 8.60 -17.15 20.78
N LYS A 85 8.82 -16.74 22.05
CA LYS A 85 9.13 -17.66 23.15
C LYS A 85 7.96 -18.61 23.46
N ALA A 86 6.74 -18.09 23.44
CA ALA A 86 5.52 -18.88 23.65
C ALA A 86 5.17 -19.82 22.47
N GLY A 87 5.93 -19.79 21.38
CA GLY A 87 5.67 -20.59 20.18
C GLY A 87 4.41 -20.17 19.39
N ILE A 88 3.92 -18.94 19.60
CA ILE A 88 2.70 -18.45 18.98
C ILE A 88 3.01 -17.77 17.65
N GLU A 89 2.67 -18.41 16.54
CA GLU A 89 2.90 -17.93 15.16
C GLU A 89 1.71 -17.14 14.61
N LEU A 90 1.46 -15.96 15.17
CA LEU A 90 0.46 -15.03 14.64
C LEU A 90 1.13 -13.92 13.81
N ASN A 91 0.60 -13.64 12.62
CA ASN A 91 1.10 -12.56 11.83
C ASN A 91 0.60 -11.18 12.33
N ARG A 92 1.30 -10.11 11.96
CA ARG A 92 1.01 -8.75 12.44
C ARG A 92 -0.36 -8.24 12.01
N LYS A 93 -0.87 -8.69 10.88
CA LYS A 93 -2.22 -8.35 10.42
C LYS A 93 -3.27 -8.91 11.37
N MET A 94 -3.19 -10.20 11.68
CA MET A 94 -4.12 -10.87 12.62
C MET A 94 -4.06 -10.25 14.01
N LEU A 95 -2.86 -9.97 14.52
CA LEU A 95 -2.68 -9.31 15.82
C LEU A 95 -3.30 -7.90 15.83
N SER A 96 -3.13 -7.14 14.76
CA SER A 96 -3.73 -5.81 14.61
C SER A 96 -5.25 -5.85 14.51
N GLU A 97 -5.81 -6.85 13.81
CA GLU A 97 -7.27 -7.05 13.70
C GLU A 97 -7.85 -7.51 15.04
N MET A 98 -7.19 -8.42 15.75
CA MET A 98 -7.59 -8.84 17.09
C MET A 98 -7.58 -7.67 18.08
N ALA A 99 -6.57 -6.81 18.05
CA ALA A 99 -6.49 -5.65 18.92
C ALA A 99 -7.64 -4.65 18.73
N ILE A 100 -8.24 -4.60 17.53
CA ILE A 100 -9.37 -3.70 17.22
C ILE A 100 -10.71 -4.37 17.50
N ASN A 101 -10.89 -5.60 17.00
CA ASN A 101 -12.19 -6.28 17.01
C ASN A 101 -12.47 -7.01 18.33
N ASP A 102 -11.42 -7.61 18.93
CA ASP A 102 -11.53 -8.41 20.14
C ASP A 102 -10.49 -8.00 21.21
N PRO A 103 -10.59 -6.82 21.82
CA PRO A 103 -9.60 -6.35 22.79
C PRO A 103 -9.47 -7.25 24.02
N LYS A 104 -10.53 -7.96 24.40
CA LYS A 104 -10.51 -8.92 25.54
C LYS A 104 -9.60 -10.11 25.23
N ARG A 105 -9.73 -10.71 24.04
CA ARG A 105 -8.85 -11.81 23.60
C ARG A 105 -7.42 -11.33 23.41
N PHE A 106 -7.22 -10.11 22.93
CA PHE A 106 -5.89 -9.53 22.78
C PHE A 106 -5.23 -9.33 24.15
N ALA A 107 -5.95 -8.85 25.16
CA ALA A 107 -5.43 -8.71 26.51
C ALA A 107 -5.05 -10.07 27.13
N ALA A 108 -5.89 -11.09 27.00
CA ALA A 108 -5.57 -12.45 27.44
C ALA A 108 -4.30 -13.01 26.77
N LEU A 109 -4.13 -12.75 25.46
CA LEU A 109 -2.92 -13.11 24.72
C LEU A 109 -1.68 -12.40 25.30
N VAL A 110 -1.79 -11.10 25.61
CA VAL A 110 -0.69 -10.33 26.23
C VAL A 110 -0.32 -10.90 27.60
N GLU A 111 -1.29 -11.30 28.42
CA GLU A 111 -1.03 -11.95 29.71
C GLU A 111 -0.31 -13.29 29.55
N THR A 112 -0.74 -14.12 28.61
CA THR A 112 -0.05 -15.37 28.28
C THR A 112 1.41 -15.12 27.88
N VAL A 113 1.66 -14.08 27.10
CA VAL A 113 3.00 -13.68 26.65
C VAL A 113 3.86 -13.13 27.80
N LYS A 114 3.26 -12.49 28.81
CA LYS A 114 4.01 -12.02 29.99
C LYS A 114 4.48 -13.15 30.88
N ASN A 115 3.72 -14.24 30.91
CA ASN A 115 3.98 -15.39 31.76
C ASN A 115 4.91 -16.43 31.09
N ALA A 116 5.27 -16.23 29.82
CA ALA A 116 6.18 -17.08 29.04
C ALA A 116 7.62 -16.56 29.06
#